data_9d1307f38f023f6d43b05f6caf70fc3f
#
_entry.id   9d1307f38f023f6d43b05f6caf70fc3f
#
_cell.length_a   1.000
_cell.length_b   1.000
_cell.length_c   1.000
_cell.angle_alpha   90.00
_cell.angle_beta   90.00
_cell.angle_gamma   90.00
#
_symmetry.space_group_name_H-M   'P 1'
#
loop_
_entity.id
_entity.type
_entity.pdbx_description
1 polymer ?
#
loop_
_entity_poly.entity_id
_entity_poly.type
_entity_poly.pdbx_seq_one_letter_code
_entity_poly.pdbx_strand_id
1 'polypeptide(L)'
;MSDRFSLRDVTLAVEPGQIVGFVGANGAGKTTTIRAALGLIKLDAGEVHLFGQRCGADAPDESQRHLRSRIGLVLDTCPFPSTLKVGQIEALVGPAYPTWDRETFAGFIKRFGLDPKAKVKDLSRGMGMKLQLACALSHQAKLLVLDEATAGLDPMAREELLDELLAFVADGQRSVLLSSHITSDLDRAADRVICIDNGSIVF
;
A
#
# COMPACT_ATOMS: atom_id res chain seq x y z
N MET A 1 6.09 -23.50 25.39
CA MET A 1 5.96 -22.03 25.27
C MET A 1 5.95 -21.75 23.77
N SER A 2 4.83 -21.26 23.23
CA SER A 2 4.80 -20.86 21.81
C SER A 2 5.71 -19.66 21.65
N ASP A 3 6.75 -19.77 20.82
CA ASP A 3 7.56 -18.63 20.43
C ASP A 3 6.62 -17.56 19.84
N ARG A 4 6.40 -16.48 20.58
CA ARG A 4 5.65 -15.34 20.08
C ARG A 4 6.50 -14.70 18.99
N PHE A 5 5.97 -14.66 17.77
CA PHE A 5 6.59 -13.91 16.67
C PHE A 5 6.87 -12.46 17.11
N SER A 6 8.05 -11.98 16.84
CA SER A 6 8.47 -10.59 17.14
C SER A 6 9.34 -10.04 16.01
N LEU A 7 9.15 -8.75 15.70
CA LEU A 7 10.09 -8.02 14.85
C LEU A 7 11.30 -7.61 15.70
N ARG A 8 12.52 -7.76 15.18
CA ARG A 8 13.77 -7.44 15.87
C ARG A 8 14.68 -6.65 14.94
N ASP A 9 15.11 -5.48 15.42
CA ASP A 9 16.09 -4.63 14.72
C ASP A 9 15.75 -4.38 13.23
N VAL A 10 14.45 -4.20 12.94
CA VAL A 10 13.98 -3.92 11.60
C VAL A 10 14.22 -2.45 11.28
N THR A 11 15.15 -2.18 10.37
CA THR A 11 15.43 -0.85 9.84
C THR A 11 15.18 -0.86 8.34
N LEU A 12 14.26 -0.01 7.88
CA LEU A 12 14.01 0.19 6.45
C LEU A 12 13.76 1.68 6.18
N ALA A 13 14.12 2.12 4.98
CA ALA A 13 13.84 3.46 4.49
C ALA A 13 13.33 3.38 3.04
N VAL A 14 12.42 4.30 2.72
CA VAL A 14 11.91 4.52 1.36
C VAL A 14 12.16 5.98 1.03
N GLU A 15 13.07 6.23 0.12
CA GLU A 15 13.43 7.60 -0.29
C GLU A 15 12.47 8.11 -1.38
N PRO A 16 12.32 9.44 -1.53
CA PRO A 16 11.55 10.02 -2.62
C PRO A 16 12.03 9.51 -3.98
N GLY A 17 11.09 9.21 -4.88
CA GLY A 17 11.37 8.73 -6.23
C GLY A 17 11.69 7.25 -6.34
N GLN A 18 11.65 6.47 -5.24
CA GLN A 18 12.02 5.06 -5.25
C GLN A 18 10.83 4.12 -5.14
N ILE A 19 10.97 2.97 -5.79
CA ILE A 19 10.19 1.76 -5.52
C ILE A 19 11.06 0.81 -4.69
N VAL A 20 10.70 0.60 -3.44
CA VAL A 20 11.38 -0.34 -2.54
C VAL A 20 10.59 -1.64 -2.47
N GLY A 21 11.22 -2.72 -2.91
CA GLY A 21 10.71 -4.08 -2.75
C GLY A 21 10.95 -4.60 -1.35
N PHE A 22 9.92 -5.12 -0.69
CA PHE A 22 10.02 -5.72 0.63
C PHE A 22 9.69 -7.21 0.54
N VAL A 23 10.70 -8.06 0.49
CA VAL A 23 10.58 -9.49 0.21
C VAL A 23 10.77 -10.34 1.47
N GLY A 24 10.10 -11.46 1.51
CA GLY A 24 10.22 -12.46 2.56
C GLY A 24 9.14 -13.52 2.45
N ALA A 25 9.35 -14.66 3.07
CA ALA A 25 8.36 -15.74 3.10
C ALA A 25 7.06 -15.31 3.80
N ASN A 26 6.00 -16.08 3.61
CA ASN A 26 4.77 -15.88 4.38
C ASN A 26 5.06 -16.08 5.88
N GLY A 27 4.62 -15.13 6.70
CA GLY A 27 4.92 -15.12 8.13
C GLY A 27 6.28 -14.51 8.52
N ALA A 28 7.12 -14.09 7.57
CA ALA A 28 8.42 -13.48 7.87
C ALA A 28 8.33 -12.11 8.59
N GLY A 29 7.16 -11.44 8.55
CA GLY A 29 6.94 -10.17 9.25
C GLY A 29 6.61 -8.98 8.37
N LYS A 30 6.47 -9.14 7.05
CA LYS A 30 6.17 -8.06 6.10
C LYS A 30 4.96 -7.22 6.50
N THR A 31 3.79 -7.83 6.59
CA THR A 31 2.54 -7.16 6.99
C THR A 31 2.64 -6.54 8.40
N THR A 32 3.32 -7.21 9.33
CA THR A 32 3.53 -6.68 10.69
C THR A 32 4.39 -5.42 10.65
N THR A 33 5.46 -5.42 9.88
CA THR A 33 6.33 -4.25 9.68
C THR A 33 5.56 -3.09 9.04
N ILE A 34 4.77 -3.36 7.98
CA ILE A 34 3.93 -2.35 7.33
C ILE A 34 2.92 -1.76 8.33
N ARG A 35 2.24 -2.59 9.12
CA ARG A 35 1.30 -2.11 10.14
C ARG A 35 1.97 -1.27 11.22
N ALA A 36 3.19 -1.64 11.63
CA ALA A 36 4.00 -0.86 12.56
C ALA A 36 4.38 0.49 11.94
N ALA A 37 4.86 0.51 10.70
CA ALA A 37 5.21 1.72 9.97
C ALA A 37 4.02 2.68 9.78
N LEU A 38 2.81 2.15 9.62
CA LEU A 38 1.58 2.93 9.51
C LEU A 38 1.01 3.37 10.89
N GLY A 39 1.65 2.99 12.01
CA GLY A 39 1.17 3.29 13.36
C GLY A 39 -0.12 2.55 13.73
N LEU A 40 -0.42 1.43 13.07
CA LEU A 40 -1.60 0.61 13.34
C LEU A 40 -1.39 -0.38 14.48
N ILE A 41 -0.13 -0.63 14.86
CA ILE A 41 0.26 -1.41 16.03
C ILE A 41 1.31 -0.62 16.82
N LYS A 42 1.28 -0.78 18.15
CA LYS A 42 2.24 -0.16 19.03
C LYS A 42 3.59 -0.86 18.95
N LEU A 43 4.67 -0.09 18.91
CA LEU A 43 6.04 -0.61 19.03
C LEU A 43 6.40 -0.75 20.52
N ASP A 44 7.13 -1.79 20.86
CA ASP A 44 7.73 -1.95 22.18
C ASP A 44 9.01 -1.10 22.28
N ALA A 45 9.75 -0.95 21.16
CA ALA A 45 10.94 -0.11 21.04
C ALA A 45 11.14 0.35 19.59
N GLY A 46 12.00 1.34 19.38
CA GLY A 46 12.27 1.92 18.07
C GLY A 46 11.33 3.07 17.73
N GLU A 47 11.44 3.57 16.51
CA GLU A 47 10.66 4.71 16.04
C GLU A 47 10.33 4.60 14.56
N VAL A 48 9.28 5.29 14.15
CA VAL A 48 8.86 5.42 12.75
C VAL A 48 8.84 6.89 12.39
N HIS A 49 9.38 7.21 11.23
CA HIS A 49 9.27 8.53 10.63
C HIS A 49 8.53 8.43 9.29
N LEU A 50 7.49 9.23 9.13
CA LEU A 50 6.78 9.39 7.86
C LEU A 50 6.97 10.82 7.38
N PHE A 51 7.52 10.96 6.17
CA PHE A 51 7.79 12.27 5.58
C PHE A 51 8.62 13.20 6.49
N GLY A 52 9.62 12.65 7.19
CA GLY A 52 10.49 13.35 8.13
C GLY A 52 9.88 13.65 9.51
N GLN A 53 8.64 13.25 9.76
CA GLN A 53 7.96 13.47 11.04
C GLN A 53 7.79 12.15 11.80
N ARG A 54 8.02 12.17 13.11
CA ARG A 54 7.85 11.00 13.97
C ARG A 54 6.37 10.57 13.99
N CYS A 55 6.16 9.29 13.73
CA CYS A 55 4.86 8.62 13.76
C CYS A 55 4.84 7.62 14.92
N GLY A 56 3.78 7.55 15.69
CA GLY A 56 3.66 6.60 16.81
C GLY A 56 2.45 6.88 17.69
N ALA A 57 2.18 5.95 18.60
CA ALA A 57 1.00 6.01 19.48
C ALA A 57 0.97 7.23 20.42
N ASP A 58 2.14 7.85 20.67
CA ASP A 58 2.28 8.99 21.57
C ASP A 58 2.14 10.35 20.84
N ALA A 59 2.00 10.35 19.51
CA ALA A 59 1.86 11.59 18.75
C ALA A 59 0.37 12.01 18.67
N PRO A 60 0.09 13.35 18.57
CA PRO A 60 -1.28 13.86 18.47
C PRO A 60 -2.04 13.23 17.28
N ASP A 61 -3.29 12.86 17.51
CA ASP A 61 -4.12 12.11 16.54
C ASP A 61 -4.30 12.88 15.22
N GLU A 62 -4.38 14.20 15.27
CA GLU A 62 -4.51 15.06 14.11
C GLU A 62 -3.27 15.03 13.21
N SER A 63 -2.07 15.11 13.79
CA SER A 63 -0.82 14.99 13.02
C SER A 63 -0.66 13.60 12.39
N GLN A 64 -1.08 12.55 13.09
CA GLN A 64 -1.08 11.18 12.58
C GLN A 64 -2.06 11.00 11.42
N ARG A 65 -3.25 11.60 11.49
CA ARG A 65 -4.22 11.60 10.38
C ARG A 65 -3.65 12.32 9.17
N HIS A 66 -3.03 13.48 9.36
CA HIS A 66 -2.40 14.23 8.27
C HIS A 66 -1.29 13.43 7.59
N LEU A 67 -0.42 12.76 8.34
CA LEU A 67 0.63 11.91 7.77
C LEU A 67 0.02 10.75 6.98
N ARG A 68 -0.95 10.04 7.57
CA ARG A 68 -1.62 8.90 6.91
C ARG A 68 -2.44 9.30 5.70
N SER A 69 -3.02 10.50 5.65
CA SER A 69 -3.74 10.98 4.47
C SER A 69 -2.87 11.17 3.22
N ARG A 70 -1.55 11.15 3.39
CA ARG A 70 -0.57 11.21 2.28
C ARG A 70 -0.11 9.82 1.82
N ILE A 71 -0.66 8.75 2.40
CA ILE A 71 -0.31 7.37 2.07
C ILE A 71 -1.49 6.71 1.37
N GLY A 72 -1.25 6.14 0.19
CA GLY A 72 -2.16 5.23 -0.48
C GLY A 72 -1.86 3.79 -0.07
N LEU A 73 -2.89 3.04 0.30
CA LEU A 73 -2.75 1.66 0.74
C LEU A 73 -3.48 0.72 -0.21
N VAL A 74 -2.80 -0.32 -0.67
CA VAL A 74 -3.35 -1.40 -1.49
C VAL A 74 -3.04 -2.73 -0.82
N LEU A 75 -4.06 -3.47 -0.46
CA LEU A 75 -3.97 -4.74 0.25
C LEU A 75 -4.26 -5.91 -0.69
N ASP A 76 -3.83 -7.10 -0.33
CA ASP A 76 -4.11 -8.34 -1.09
C ASP A 76 -5.62 -8.63 -1.18
N THR A 77 -6.38 -8.22 -0.19
CA THR A 77 -7.84 -8.35 -0.14
C THR A 77 -8.49 -6.97 -0.16
N CYS A 78 -9.48 -6.79 -1.04
CA CYS A 78 -10.22 -5.55 -1.14
C CYS A 78 -10.97 -5.24 0.17
N PRO A 79 -10.66 -4.13 0.88
CA PRO A 79 -11.20 -3.85 2.21
C PRO A 79 -12.59 -3.22 2.19
N PHE A 80 -13.13 -2.92 1.01
CA PHE A 80 -14.40 -2.22 0.90
C PHE A 80 -15.60 -3.14 1.17
N PRO A 81 -16.70 -2.62 1.74
CA PRO A 81 -17.89 -3.41 2.00
C PRO A 81 -18.42 -4.09 0.75
N SER A 82 -18.60 -5.39 0.81
CA SER A 82 -18.97 -6.25 -0.32
C SER A 82 -20.28 -5.88 -1.00
N THR A 83 -21.19 -5.22 -0.29
CA THR A 83 -22.52 -4.82 -0.77
C THR A 83 -22.53 -3.50 -1.52
N LEU A 84 -21.50 -2.67 -1.36
CA LEU A 84 -21.40 -1.37 -2.05
C LEU A 84 -21.09 -1.55 -3.54
N LYS A 85 -21.57 -0.60 -4.33
CA LYS A 85 -21.18 -0.48 -5.74
C LYS A 85 -19.84 0.26 -5.86
N VAL A 86 -19.07 -0.02 -6.90
CA VAL A 86 -17.80 0.66 -7.21
C VAL A 86 -17.96 2.18 -7.17
N GLY A 87 -18.99 2.75 -7.81
CA GLY A 87 -19.23 4.18 -7.82
C GLY A 87 -19.66 4.79 -6.48
N GLN A 88 -19.98 3.97 -5.47
CA GLN A 88 -20.29 4.42 -4.11
C GLN A 88 -19.06 4.49 -3.21
N ILE A 89 -17.95 3.91 -3.62
CA ILE A 89 -16.70 3.86 -2.83
C ILE A 89 -16.16 5.27 -2.60
N GLU A 90 -16.32 6.16 -3.57
CA GLU A 90 -15.95 7.58 -3.44
C GLU A 90 -16.62 8.24 -2.23
N ALA A 91 -17.92 8.03 -2.06
CA ALA A 91 -18.67 8.62 -0.94
C ALA A 91 -18.23 8.07 0.43
N LEU A 92 -17.68 6.84 0.44
CA LEU A 92 -17.14 6.21 1.65
C LEU A 92 -15.71 6.71 1.96
N VAL A 93 -14.85 6.76 0.96
CA VAL A 93 -13.40 6.97 1.12
C VAL A 93 -13.03 8.45 1.05
N GLY A 94 -13.62 9.19 0.12
CA GLY A 94 -13.28 10.60 -0.15
C GLY A 94 -13.27 11.51 1.07
N PRO A 95 -14.26 11.43 1.99
CA PRO A 95 -14.27 12.29 3.19
C PRO A 95 -13.08 12.12 4.13
N ALA A 96 -12.35 10.99 4.05
CA ALA A 96 -11.16 10.75 4.86
C ALA A 96 -9.90 11.47 4.35
N TYR A 97 -9.93 11.98 3.12
CA TYR A 97 -8.77 12.56 2.45
C TYR A 97 -9.05 14.02 2.02
N PRO A 98 -8.39 15.01 2.63
CA PRO A 98 -8.58 16.42 2.28
C PRO A 98 -8.24 16.75 0.81
N THR A 99 -7.37 15.95 0.20
CA THR A 99 -6.89 16.11 -1.18
C THR A 99 -7.60 15.20 -2.17
N TRP A 100 -8.76 14.64 -1.79
CA TRP A 100 -9.53 13.76 -2.68
C TRP A 100 -9.99 14.47 -3.93
N ASP A 101 -9.71 13.87 -5.08
CA ASP A 101 -10.13 14.35 -6.40
C ASP A 101 -11.10 13.37 -7.06
N ARG A 102 -12.35 13.82 -7.19
CA ARG A 102 -13.45 13.06 -7.79
C ARG A 102 -13.24 12.77 -9.26
N GLU A 103 -12.71 13.73 -10.00
CA GLU A 103 -12.49 13.59 -11.43
C GLU A 103 -11.39 12.56 -11.70
N THR A 104 -10.33 12.64 -10.93
CA THR A 104 -9.23 11.64 -10.94
C THR A 104 -9.77 10.24 -10.61
N PHE A 105 -10.60 10.09 -9.57
CA PHE A 105 -11.20 8.80 -9.25
C PHE A 105 -12.07 8.26 -10.39
N ALA A 106 -12.98 9.07 -10.93
CA ALA A 106 -13.83 8.68 -12.05
C ALA A 106 -12.99 8.31 -13.30
N GLY A 107 -11.90 9.05 -13.54
CA GLY A 107 -10.93 8.76 -14.60
C GLY A 107 -10.28 7.39 -14.44
N PHE A 108 -9.80 7.04 -13.24
CA PHE A 108 -9.22 5.72 -12.98
C PHE A 108 -10.25 4.60 -13.07
N ILE A 109 -11.48 4.79 -12.57
CA ILE A 109 -12.56 3.80 -12.72
C ILE A 109 -12.78 3.47 -14.20
N LYS A 110 -12.86 4.50 -15.04
CA LYS A 110 -13.00 4.34 -16.50
C LYS A 110 -11.77 3.66 -17.12
N ARG A 111 -10.56 4.13 -16.80
CA ARG A 111 -9.30 3.64 -17.35
C ARG A 111 -9.06 2.17 -17.00
N PHE A 112 -9.41 1.76 -15.78
CA PHE A 112 -9.28 0.38 -15.33
C PHE A 112 -10.44 -0.53 -15.77
N GLY A 113 -11.39 -0.01 -16.54
CA GLY A 113 -12.53 -0.76 -17.04
C GLY A 113 -13.48 -1.26 -15.95
N LEU A 114 -13.57 -0.56 -14.81
CA LEU A 114 -14.44 -0.94 -13.71
C LEU A 114 -15.87 -0.42 -13.97
N ASP A 115 -16.87 -1.29 -13.88
CA ASP A 115 -18.27 -0.86 -13.95
C ASP A 115 -18.69 -0.18 -12.63
N PRO A 116 -19.06 1.12 -12.64
CA PRO A 116 -19.52 1.83 -11.44
C PRO A 116 -20.74 1.21 -10.77
N LYS A 117 -21.51 0.39 -11.51
CA LYS A 117 -22.73 -0.28 -11.01
C LYS A 117 -22.46 -1.65 -10.42
N ALA A 118 -21.30 -2.26 -10.72
CA ALA A 118 -20.91 -3.55 -10.17
C ALA A 118 -20.74 -3.46 -8.65
N LYS A 119 -21.10 -4.52 -7.92
CA LYS A 119 -20.86 -4.60 -6.48
C LYS A 119 -19.42 -5.06 -6.22
N VAL A 120 -18.85 -4.62 -5.11
CA VAL A 120 -17.48 -5.02 -4.70
C VAL A 120 -17.33 -6.53 -4.63
N LYS A 121 -18.35 -7.26 -4.14
CA LYS A 121 -18.33 -8.74 -4.08
C LYS A 121 -18.24 -9.44 -5.44
N ASP A 122 -18.64 -8.76 -6.51
CA ASP A 122 -18.69 -9.32 -7.86
C ASP A 122 -17.40 -9.02 -8.64
N LEU A 123 -16.45 -8.28 -8.04
CA LEU A 123 -15.15 -7.98 -8.63
C LEU A 123 -14.22 -9.18 -8.55
N SER A 124 -13.47 -9.42 -9.62
CA SER A 124 -12.32 -10.32 -9.56
C SER A 124 -11.24 -9.72 -8.62
N ARG A 125 -10.26 -10.51 -8.21
CA ARG A 125 -9.14 -10.04 -7.38
C ARG A 125 -8.41 -8.86 -8.04
N GLY A 126 -8.09 -8.97 -9.33
CA GLY A 126 -7.46 -7.89 -10.08
C GLY A 126 -8.32 -6.62 -10.15
N MET A 127 -9.64 -6.76 -10.36
CA MET A 127 -10.56 -5.61 -10.33
C MET A 127 -10.65 -4.97 -8.94
N GLY A 128 -10.65 -5.77 -7.88
CA GLY A 128 -10.62 -5.27 -6.50
C GLY A 128 -9.33 -4.52 -6.17
N MET A 129 -8.19 -4.99 -6.68
CA MET A 129 -6.90 -4.32 -6.59
C MET A 129 -6.91 -3.00 -7.37
N LYS A 130 -7.40 -2.98 -8.62
CA LYS A 130 -7.55 -1.77 -9.43
C LYS A 130 -8.44 -0.73 -8.75
N LEU A 131 -9.52 -1.14 -8.07
CA LEU A 131 -10.38 -0.23 -7.30
C LEU A 131 -9.63 0.39 -6.12
N GLN A 132 -8.83 -0.39 -5.38
CA GLN A 132 -8.00 0.14 -4.30
C GLN A 132 -6.96 1.12 -4.83
N LEU A 133 -6.30 0.79 -5.94
CA LEU A 133 -5.32 1.65 -6.59
C LEU A 133 -5.95 2.96 -7.08
N ALA A 134 -7.16 2.90 -7.69
CA ALA A 134 -7.91 4.09 -8.06
C ALA A 134 -8.15 5.01 -6.85
N CYS A 135 -8.53 4.45 -5.69
CA CYS A 135 -8.67 5.23 -4.46
C CYS A 135 -7.33 5.84 -4.01
N ALA A 136 -6.26 5.04 -3.98
CA ALA A 136 -4.95 5.46 -3.52
C ALA A 136 -4.34 6.59 -4.39
N LEU A 137 -4.61 6.57 -5.69
CA LEU A 137 -4.12 7.58 -6.64
C LEU A 137 -4.98 8.86 -6.65
N SER A 138 -6.21 8.81 -6.11
CA SER A 138 -7.17 9.93 -6.19
C SER A 138 -7.06 10.93 -5.04
N HIS A 139 -6.15 10.73 -4.08
CA HIS A 139 -5.97 11.67 -2.97
C HIS A 139 -4.55 12.24 -2.89
N GLN A 140 -3.82 12.27 -4.02
CA GLN A 140 -2.48 12.82 -4.14
C GLN A 140 -1.48 12.20 -3.15
N ALA A 141 -1.55 10.88 -2.97
CA ALA A 141 -0.62 10.14 -2.13
C ALA A 141 0.84 10.46 -2.50
N LYS A 142 1.71 10.54 -1.50
CA LYS A 142 3.17 10.69 -1.66
C LYS A 142 3.90 9.37 -1.51
N LEU A 143 3.28 8.42 -0.81
CA LEU A 143 3.77 7.05 -0.65
C LEU A 143 2.63 6.09 -0.95
N LEU A 144 2.86 5.14 -1.85
CA LEU A 144 2.02 3.95 -1.98
C LEU A 144 2.62 2.81 -1.18
N VAL A 145 1.80 2.15 -0.38
CA VAL A 145 2.17 0.92 0.33
C VAL A 145 1.30 -0.20 -0.21
N LEU A 146 1.94 -1.20 -0.81
CA LEU A 146 1.26 -2.36 -1.36
C LEU A 146 1.65 -3.60 -0.55
N ASP A 147 0.67 -4.21 0.11
CA ASP A 147 0.90 -5.43 0.90
C ASP A 147 0.36 -6.65 0.16
N GLU A 148 1.28 -7.43 -0.45
CA GLU A 148 1.02 -8.63 -1.25
C GLU A 148 0.02 -8.40 -2.42
N ALA A 149 -0.02 -7.17 -2.94
CA ALA A 149 -1.02 -6.75 -3.94
C ALA A 149 -0.88 -7.47 -5.30
N THR A 150 0.30 -7.99 -5.63
CA THR A 150 0.57 -8.74 -6.86
C THR A 150 0.20 -10.21 -6.76
N ALA A 151 0.07 -10.74 -5.54
CA ALA A 151 -0.18 -12.16 -5.30
C ALA A 151 -1.52 -12.60 -5.89
N GLY A 152 -1.52 -13.66 -6.71
CA GLY A 152 -2.73 -14.23 -7.31
C GLY A 152 -3.39 -13.37 -8.39
N LEU A 153 -2.72 -12.34 -8.88
CA LEU A 153 -3.10 -11.66 -10.12
C LEU A 153 -2.71 -12.51 -11.33
N ASP A 154 -3.51 -12.43 -12.39
CA ASP A 154 -3.07 -12.93 -13.68
C ASP A 154 -1.89 -12.08 -14.22
N PRO A 155 -1.09 -12.61 -15.16
CA PRO A 155 0.10 -11.92 -15.64
C PRO A 155 -0.16 -10.52 -16.20
N MET A 156 -1.28 -10.31 -16.92
CA MET A 156 -1.61 -9.02 -17.51
C MET A 156 -1.97 -7.98 -16.44
N ALA A 157 -2.83 -8.35 -15.48
CA ALA A 157 -3.19 -7.46 -14.38
C ALA A 157 -1.97 -7.08 -13.51
N ARG A 158 -1.01 -8.02 -13.37
CA ARG A 158 0.24 -7.78 -12.66
C ARG A 158 1.13 -6.79 -13.41
N GLU A 159 1.29 -6.95 -14.71
CA GLU A 159 2.05 -6.01 -15.54
C GLU A 159 1.45 -4.60 -15.51
N GLU A 160 0.14 -4.49 -15.68
CA GLU A 160 -0.55 -3.22 -15.58
C GLU A 160 -0.33 -2.53 -14.21
N LEU A 161 -0.35 -3.30 -13.11
CA LEU A 161 -0.06 -2.74 -11.79
C LEU A 161 1.36 -2.20 -11.73
N LEU A 162 2.36 -2.97 -12.15
CA LEU A 162 3.76 -2.54 -12.10
C LEU A 162 4.00 -1.29 -12.96
N ASP A 163 3.38 -1.21 -14.13
CA ASP A 163 3.45 -0.01 -14.98
C ASP A 163 2.85 1.23 -14.30
N GLU A 164 1.73 1.07 -13.57
CA GLU A 164 1.16 2.16 -12.76
C GLU A 164 2.11 2.61 -11.62
N LEU A 165 2.82 1.68 -10.98
CA LEU A 165 3.78 2.02 -9.94
C LEU A 165 4.99 2.80 -10.51
N LEU A 166 5.51 2.36 -11.66
CA LEU A 166 6.57 3.07 -12.37
C LEU A 166 6.13 4.48 -12.78
N ALA A 167 4.93 4.62 -13.33
CA ALA A 167 4.35 5.91 -13.68
C ALA A 167 4.13 6.80 -12.43
N PHE A 168 3.77 6.19 -11.30
CA PHE A 168 3.56 6.92 -10.06
C PHE A 168 4.83 7.58 -9.53
N VAL A 169 5.98 6.94 -9.60
CA VAL A 169 7.27 7.48 -9.11
C VAL A 169 8.01 8.34 -10.13
N ALA A 170 7.54 8.42 -11.36
CA ALA A 170 8.26 9.06 -12.48
C ALA A 170 8.57 10.56 -12.27
N ASP A 171 7.84 11.24 -11.37
CA ASP A 171 8.11 12.64 -11.02
C ASP A 171 9.28 12.82 -10.02
N GLY A 172 9.83 11.72 -9.50
CA GLY A 172 10.90 11.74 -8.50
C GLY A 172 10.48 12.22 -7.10
N GLN A 173 9.18 12.47 -6.87
CA GLN A 173 8.66 13.02 -5.63
C GLN A 173 7.81 12.01 -4.82
N ARG A 174 7.33 10.99 -5.51
CA ARG A 174 6.46 9.95 -4.96
C ARG A 174 7.20 8.63 -4.86
N SER A 175 6.83 7.80 -3.93
CA SER A 175 7.56 6.56 -3.62
C SER A 175 6.62 5.40 -3.43
N VAL A 176 7.14 4.19 -3.53
CA VAL A 176 6.40 2.95 -3.35
C VAL A 176 7.12 2.01 -2.39
N LEU A 177 6.40 1.42 -1.46
CA LEU A 177 6.81 0.24 -0.72
C LEU A 177 5.96 -0.94 -1.19
N LEU A 178 6.57 -1.85 -1.93
CA LEU A 178 5.92 -3.04 -2.50
C LEU A 178 6.33 -4.29 -1.73
N SER A 179 5.45 -4.83 -0.88
CA SER A 179 5.69 -6.14 -0.29
C SER A 179 5.26 -7.25 -1.24
N SER A 180 6.13 -8.22 -1.42
CA SER A 180 5.86 -9.39 -2.25
C SER A 180 6.69 -10.59 -1.81
N HIS A 181 6.21 -11.78 -2.10
CA HIS A 181 7.00 -13.02 -2.07
C HIS A 181 7.41 -13.47 -3.49
N ILE A 182 7.06 -12.69 -4.51
CA ILE A 182 7.33 -12.96 -5.93
C ILE A 182 8.50 -12.07 -6.37
N THR A 183 9.68 -12.65 -6.52
CA THR A 183 10.90 -11.91 -6.83
C THR A 183 10.88 -11.27 -8.21
N SER A 184 10.22 -11.90 -9.21
CA SER A 184 10.12 -11.36 -10.56
C SER A 184 9.44 -10.00 -10.65
N ASP A 185 8.51 -9.69 -9.72
CA ASP A 185 7.85 -8.39 -9.68
C ASP A 185 8.84 -7.30 -9.23
N LEU A 186 9.69 -7.66 -8.27
CA LEU A 186 10.71 -6.77 -7.73
C LEU A 186 11.84 -6.54 -8.73
N ASP A 187 12.28 -7.57 -9.44
CA ASP A 187 13.30 -7.47 -10.48
C ASP A 187 12.89 -6.49 -11.59
N ARG A 188 11.58 -6.39 -11.86
CA ARG A 188 11.05 -5.49 -12.89
C ARG A 188 10.91 -4.04 -12.43
N ALA A 189 10.50 -3.81 -11.20
CA ALA A 189 10.03 -2.48 -10.78
C ALA A 189 10.83 -1.87 -9.61
N ALA A 190 11.51 -2.66 -8.79
CA ALA A 190 12.14 -2.15 -7.59
C ALA A 190 13.54 -1.58 -7.85
N ASP A 191 13.79 -0.36 -7.36
CA ASP A 191 15.13 0.24 -7.36
C ASP A 191 16.01 -0.37 -6.26
N ARG A 192 15.37 -0.85 -5.19
CA ARG A 192 16.03 -1.46 -4.03
C ARG A 192 15.15 -2.57 -3.47
N VAL A 193 15.78 -3.65 -3.01
CA VAL A 193 15.11 -4.76 -2.34
C VAL A 193 15.62 -4.88 -0.91
N ILE A 194 14.69 -5.09 0.02
CA ILE A 194 14.95 -5.35 1.44
C ILE A 194 14.33 -6.71 1.74
N CYS A 195 15.14 -7.62 2.27
CA CYS A 195 14.68 -8.96 2.63
C CYS A 195 14.46 -9.07 4.14
N ILE A 196 13.30 -9.60 4.53
CA ILE A 196 12.98 -9.93 5.92
C ILE A 196 12.81 -11.44 6.07
N ASP A 197 13.41 -11.99 7.11
CA ASP A 197 13.23 -13.39 7.52
C ASP A 197 13.08 -13.48 9.03
N ASN A 198 12.10 -14.26 9.48
CA ASN A 198 11.83 -14.49 10.91
C ASN A 198 11.83 -13.22 11.77
N GLY A 199 11.31 -12.13 11.23
CA GLY A 199 11.17 -10.84 11.94
C GLY A 199 12.42 -9.96 11.95
N SER A 200 13.46 -10.29 11.20
CA SER A 200 14.70 -9.51 11.08
C SER A 200 15.06 -9.22 9.63
N ILE A 201 15.68 -8.07 9.36
CA ILE A 201 16.23 -7.77 8.04
C ILE A 201 17.49 -8.58 7.82
N VAL A 202 17.59 -9.23 6.65
CA VAL A 202 18.75 -10.05 6.25
C VAL A 202 19.65 -9.36 5.23
N PHE A 203 19.10 -8.50 4.38
CA PHE A 203 19.83 -7.57 3.49
C PHE A 203 18.93 -6.47 2.96
#